data_10dc448744e920bb4aec39f4fb3e9512
#
_entry.id   10dc448744e920bb4aec39f4fb3e9512
#
_cell.length_a   1.000
_cell.length_b   1.000
_cell.length_c   1.000
_cell.angle_alpha   90.00
_cell.angle_beta   90.00
_cell.angle_gamma   90.00
#
_symmetry.space_group_name_H-M   'P 1'
#
loop_
_entity.id
_entity.type
_entity.pdbx_description
1 polymer ?
#
loop_
_entity_poly.entity_id
_entity_poly.type
_entity_poly.pdbx_seq_one_letter_code
_entity_poly.pdbx_strand_id
1 'polypeptide(L)'
;MKADIAAHLKELLELEDDEIKEFYEAFIKEFDKSCIDLQEPGVDSDFQKLRIITHTMFGYSENMGAMDLFALAKELNAAAKAEDVPTCQASIQKIFKMHEAYLAEG
;
A
#
# COMPACT_ATOMS: atom_id res chain seq x y z
N MET A 1 -6.75 3.50 -10.10
CA MET A 1 -6.84 2.93 -8.75
C MET A 1 -7.68 1.66 -8.77
N LYS A 2 -8.92 1.63 -8.32
CA LYS A 2 -9.72 0.39 -8.32
C LYS A 2 -9.93 -0.19 -9.72
N ALA A 3 -10.18 0.68 -10.71
CA ALA A 3 -10.35 0.25 -12.10
C ALA A 3 -9.07 -0.38 -12.66
N ASP A 4 -7.91 0.14 -12.30
CA ASP A 4 -6.61 -0.41 -12.72
C ASP A 4 -6.37 -1.79 -12.11
N ILE A 5 -6.74 -1.97 -10.85
CA ILE A 5 -6.66 -3.25 -10.17
C ILE A 5 -7.59 -4.27 -10.83
N ALA A 6 -8.84 -3.87 -11.12
CA ALA A 6 -9.81 -4.74 -11.78
C ALA A 6 -9.31 -5.18 -13.15
N ALA A 7 -8.76 -4.25 -13.94
CA ALA A 7 -8.19 -4.55 -15.25
C ALA A 7 -7.01 -5.53 -15.15
N HIS A 8 -6.12 -5.30 -14.18
CA HIS A 8 -4.97 -6.17 -13.92
C HIS A 8 -5.41 -7.60 -13.60
N LEU A 9 -6.38 -7.74 -12.70
CA LEU A 9 -6.88 -9.06 -12.29
C LEU A 9 -7.59 -9.79 -13.43
N LYS A 10 -8.36 -9.07 -14.25
CA LYS A 10 -9.02 -9.65 -15.43
C LYS A 10 -8.02 -10.15 -16.45
N GLU A 11 -7.01 -9.34 -16.76
CA GLU A 11 -6.03 -9.67 -17.81
C GLU A 11 -5.09 -10.81 -17.41
N LEU A 12 -4.59 -10.77 -16.17
CA LEU A 12 -3.54 -11.69 -15.75
C LEU A 12 -4.09 -12.98 -15.13
N LEU A 13 -5.19 -12.90 -14.39
CA LEU A 13 -5.73 -14.04 -13.65
C LEU A 13 -7.07 -14.53 -14.21
N GLU A 14 -7.63 -13.85 -15.21
CA GLU A 14 -8.90 -14.20 -15.84
C GLU A 14 -10.04 -14.34 -14.83
N LEU A 15 -10.05 -13.47 -13.80
CA LEU A 15 -11.05 -13.54 -12.74
C LEU A 15 -12.40 -12.95 -13.17
N GLU A 16 -13.47 -13.53 -12.64
CA GLU A 16 -14.82 -13.01 -12.78
C GLU A 16 -15.03 -11.81 -11.84
N ASP A 17 -16.09 -11.03 -12.08
CA ASP A 17 -16.35 -9.77 -11.33
C ASP A 17 -16.50 -10.01 -9.82
N ASP A 18 -17.16 -11.08 -9.40
CA ASP A 18 -17.33 -11.41 -7.98
C ASP A 18 -16.00 -11.84 -7.33
N GLU A 19 -15.14 -12.54 -8.07
CA GLU A 19 -13.80 -12.88 -7.60
C GLU A 19 -12.91 -11.64 -7.47
N ILE A 20 -13.01 -10.72 -8.43
CA ILE A 20 -12.29 -9.44 -8.38
C ILE A 20 -12.69 -8.67 -7.13
N LYS A 21 -13.98 -8.64 -6.81
CA LYS A 21 -14.50 -7.97 -5.61
C LYS A 21 -13.88 -8.56 -4.34
N GLU A 22 -13.82 -9.89 -4.24
CA GLU A 22 -13.23 -10.57 -3.09
C GLU A 22 -11.73 -10.26 -2.95
N PHE A 23 -10.99 -10.28 -4.05
CA PHE A 23 -9.57 -9.93 -4.05
C PHE A 23 -9.36 -8.48 -3.65
N TYR A 24 -10.19 -7.58 -4.16
CA TYR A 24 -10.10 -6.15 -3.81
C TYR A 24 -10.39 -5.93 -2.33
N GLU A 25 -11.40 -6.58 -1.77
CA GLU A 25 -11.73 -6.48 -0.35
C GLU A 25 -10.57 -6.99 0.53
N ALA A 26 -9.93 -8.09 0.13
CA ALA A 26 -8.78 -8.62 0.83
C ALA A 26 -7.59 -7.64 0.78
N PHE A 27 -7.36 -7.03 -0.38
CA PHE A 27 -6.33 -6.01 -0.55
C PHE A 27 -6.57 -4.81 0.38
N ILE A 28 -7.81 -4.32 0.44
CA ILE A 28 -8.16 -3.19 1.31
C ILE A 28 -7.91 -3.54 2.78
N LYS A 29 -8.22 -4.75 3.22
CA LYS A 29 -7.93 -5.18 4.60
C LYS A 29 -6.44 -5.15 4.92
N GLU A 30 -5.60 -5.58 3.98
CA GLU A 30 -4.15 -5.52 4.15
C GLU A 30 -3.64 -4.08 4.16
N PHE A 31 -4.20 -3.23 3.30
CA PHE A 31 -3.87 -1.82 3.26
C PHE A 31 -4.28 -1.13 4.58
N ASP A 32 -5.49 -1.42 5.09
CA ASP A 32 -5.96 -0.93 6.40
C ASP A 32 -4.97 -1.28 7.51
N LYS A 33 -4.52 -2.52 7.55
CA LYS A 33 -3.57 -2.99 8.55
C LYS A 33 -2.24 -2.25 8.48
N SER A 34 -1.72 -2.06 7.27
CA SER A 34 -0.48 -1.28 7.08
C SER A 34 -0.63 0.14 7.58
N CYS A 35 -1.77 0.78 7.30
CA CYS A 35 -2.03 2.15 7.76
C CYS A 35 -2.16 2.22 9.28
N ILE A 36 -2.74 1.23 9.93
CA ILE A 36 -2.79 1.14 11.39
C ILE A 36 -1.38 1.08 11.96
N ASP A 37 -0.53 0.22 11.41
CA ASP A 37 0.86 0.09 11.86
C ASP A 37 1.65 1.39 11.66
N LEU A 38 1.37 2.12 10.56
CA LEU A 38 2.02 3.40 10.27
C LEU A 38 1.53 4.56 11.16
N GLN A 39 0.50 4.35 11.95
CA GLN A 39 -0.01 5.35 12.89
C GLN A 39 0.64 5.26 14.28
N GLU A 40 1.47 4.24 14.54
CA GLU A 40 2.11 4.09 15.84
C GLU A 40 3.04 5.28 16.14
N PRO A 41 3.00 5.79 17.40
CA PRO A 41 3.91 6.86 17.81
C PRO A 41 5.37 6.44 17.61
N GLY A 42 6.16 7.31 16.97
CA GLY A 42 7.58 7.05 16.73
C GLY A 42 7.89 6.16 15.55
N VAL A 43 6.89 5.72 14.78
CA VAL A 43 7.10 4.84 13.62
C VAL A 43 7.99 5.51 12.56
N ASP A 44 7.91 6.82 12.40
CA ASP A 44 8.67 7.60 11.42
C ASP A 44 10.19 7.57 11.67
N SER A 45 10.62 7.18 12.85
CA SER A 45 12.03 6.96 13.18
C SER A 45 12.36 5.51 13.52
N ASP A 46 11.41 4.60 13.42
CA ASP A 46 11.63 3.16 13.57
C ASP A 46 11.88 2.54 12.19
N PHE A 47 13.09 2.71 11.70
CA PHE A 47 13.44 2.35 10.33
C PHE A 47 13.34 0.86 10.04
N GLN A 48 13.63 0.01 11.01
CA GLN A 48 13.48 -1.43 10.85
C GLN A 48 12.01 -1.80 10.65
N LYS A 49 11.13 -1.24 11.47
CA LYS A 49 9.69 -1.47 11.38
C LYS A 49 9.14 -0.96 10.06
N LEU A 50 9.56 0.24 9.62
CA LEU A 50 9.15 0.79 8.33
C LEU A 50 9.55 -0.12 7.17
N ARG A 51 10.73 -0.72 7.24
CA ARG A 51 11.20 -1.65 6.20
C ARG A 51 10.35 -2.93 6.16
N ILE A 52 9.95 -3.43 7.33
CA ILE A 52 9.07 -4.60 7.42
C ILE A 52 7.68 -4.28 6.84
N ILE A 53 7.12 -3.13 7.21
CA ILE A 53 5.80 -2.69 6.72
C ILE A 53 5.84 -2.54 5.19
N THR A 54 6.84 -1.84 4.66
CA THR A 54 6.96 -1.61 3.22
C THR A 54 7.20 -2.90 2.44
N HIS A 55 7.92 -3.86 3.00
CA HIS A 55 8.11 -5.15 2.36
C HIS A 55 6.76 -5.87 2.18
N THR A 56 5.93 -5.86 3.20
CA THR A 56 4.56 -6.39 3.10
C THR A 56 3.74 -5.64 2.05
N MET A 57 3.85 -4.30 2.02
CA MET A 57 3.16 -3.48 1.04
C MET A 57 3.61 -3.78 -0.40
N PHE A 58 4.88 -4.06 -0.62
CA PHE A 58 5.39 -4.47 -1.94
C PHE A 58 4.65 -5.73 -2.42
N GLY A 59 4.52 -6.73 -1.55
CA GLY A 59 3.88 -7.98 -1.91
C GLY A 59 2.44 -7.79 -2.36
N TYR A 60 1.61 -7.22 -1.52
CA TYR A 60 0.18 -7.13 -1.86
C TYR A 60 -0.13 -6.09 -2.95
N SER A 61 0.63 -4.99 -3.01
CA SER A 61 0.41 -3.98 -4.05
C SER A 61 0.83 -4.50 -5.44
N GLU A 62 1.95 -5.21 -5.52
CA GLU A 62 2.41 -5.81 -6.77
C GLU A 62 1.42 -6.87 -7.27
N ASN A 63 0.98 -7.77 -6.39
CA ASN A 63 0.03 -8.81 -6.75
C ASN A 63 -1.29 -8.26 -7.28
N MET A 64 -1.72 -7.13 -6.76
CA MET A 64 -2.97 -6.48 -7.16
C MET A 64 -2.80 -5.51 -8.33
N GLY A 65 -1.58 -5.26 -8.76
CA GLY A 65 -1.32 -4.27 -9.81
C GLY A 65 -1.52 -2.84 -9.35
N ALA A 66 -1.49 -2.59 -8.03
CA ALA A 66 -1.63 -1.24 -7.45
C ALA A 66 -0.26 -0.53 -7.49
N MET A 67 0.19 -0.17 -8.69
CA MET A 67 1.54 0.34 -8.92
C MET A 67 1.78 1.72 -8.34
N ASP A 68 0.73 2.50 -8.15
CA ASP A 68 0.78 3.77 -7.44
C ASP A 68 1.16 3.57 -5.96
N LEU A 69 0.50 2.62 -5.29
CA LEU A 69 0.85 2.26 -3.92
C LEU A 69 2.23 1.62 -3.83
N PHE A 70 2.57 0.76 -4.79
CA PHE A 70 3.89 0.15 -4.87
C PHE A 70 4.99 1.21 -4.92
N ALA A 71 4.81 2.25 -5.73
CA ALA A 71 5.77 3.35 -5.86
C ALA A 71 5.94 4.12 -4.55
N LEU A 72 4.85 4.40 -3.83
CA LEU A 72 4.92 5.07 -2.53
C LEU A 72 5.59 4.20 -1.47
N ALA A 73 5.33 2.91 -1.48
CA ALA A 73 5.99 1.99 -0.55
C ALA A 73 7.50 1.93 -0.81
N LYS A 74 7.90 1.98 -2.08
CA LYS A 74 9.33 2.07 -2.46
C LYS A 74 9.97 3.35 -1.94
N GLU A 75 9.29 4.47 -2.07
CA GLU A 75 9.74 5.77 -1.59
C GLU A 75 9.96 5.72 -0.07
N LEU A 76 9.00 5.19 0.68
CA LEU A 76 9.11 5.05 2.14
C LEU A 76 10.24 4.09 2.52
N ASN A 77 10.37 2.97 1.82
CA ASN A 77 11.45 2.01 2.08
C ASN A 77 12.83 2.64 1.88
N ALA A 78 13.02 3.39 0.78
CA ALA A 78 14.28 4.07 0.50
C ALA A 78 14.59 5.12 1.57
N ALA A 79 13.58 5.89 2.01
CA ALA A 79 13.73 6.88 3.07
C ALA A 79 14.12 6.21 4.40
N ALA A 80 13.53 5.06 4.72
CA ALA A 80 13.86 4.31 5.93
C ALA A 80 15.30 3.78 5.89
N LYS A 81 15.75 3.28 4.74
CA LYS A 81 17.14 2.84 4.56
C LYS A 81 18.13 3.99 4.71
N ALA A 82 17.75 5.18 4.27
CA ALA A 82 18.57 6.40 4.40
C ALA A 82 18.44 7.07 5.76
N GLU A 83 17.56 6.56 6.62
CA GLU A 83 17.26 7.12 7.94
C GLU A 83 16.82 8.60 7.85
N ASP A 84 16.08 8.91 6.78
CA ASP A 84 15.59 10.25 6.46
C ASP A 84 14.19 10.45 7.03
N VAL A 85 14.10 10.91 8.28
CA VAL A 85 12.82 11.07 8.98
C VAL A 85 11.86 12.02 8.25
N PRO A 86 12.27 13.22 7.79
CA PRO A 86 11.34 14.09 7.07
C PRO A 86 10.71 13.42 5.83
N THR A 87 11.49 12.68 5.07
CA THR A 87 10.97 11.96 3.89
C THR A 87 10.07 10.81 4.31
N CYS A 88 10.41 10.09 5.39
CA CYS A 88 9.53 9.05 5.94
C CYS A 88 8.16 9.64 6.31
N GLN A 89 8.15 10.77 7.01
CA GLN A 89 6.91 11.45 7.40
C GLN A 89 6.07 11.85 6.18
N ALA A 90 6.71 12.44 5.17
CA ALA A 90 6.02 12.86 3.94
C ALA A 90 5.43 11.66 3.19
N SER A 91 6.18 10.57 3.06
CA SER A 91 5.73 9.35 2.38
C SER A 91 4.57 8.69 3.11
N ILE A 92 4.63 8.63 4.43
CA ILE A 92 3.54 8.09 5.26
C ILE A 92 2.25 8.88 5.03
N GLN A 93 2.31 10.21 4.99
CA GLN A 93 1.13 11.05 4.75
C GLN A 93 0.55 10.81 3.36
N LYS A 94 1.37 10.64 2.36
CA LYS A 94 0.93 10.30 1.00
C LYS A 94 0.21 8.94 0.97
N ILE A 95 0.73 7.97 1.71
CA ILE A 95 0.11 6.64 1.82
C ILE A 95 -1.27 6.73 2.46
N PHE A 96 -1.42 7.53 3.53
CA PHE A 96 -2.72 7.74 4.17
C PHE A 96 -3.73 8.38 3.22
N LYS A 97 -3.31 9.37 2.45
CA LYS A 97 -4.19 10.01 1.45
C LYS A 97 -4.61 9.03 0.37
N MET A 98 -3.69 8.20 -0.08
CA MET A 98 -4.02 7.17 -1.07
C MET A 98 -4.99 6.14 -0.51
N HIS A 99 -4.83 5.75 0.75
CA HIS A 99 -5.75 4.85 1.44
C HIS A 99 -7.18 5.43 1.46
N GLU A 100 -7.31 6.70 1.80
CA GLU A 100 -8.61 7.39 1.77
C GLU A 100 -9.22 7.36 0.37
N ALA A 101 -8.40 7.58 -0.66
CA ALA A 101 -8.86 7.58 -2.05
C ALA A 101 -9.34 6.18 -2.48
N TYR A 102 -8.64 5.12 -2.10
CA TYR A 102 -9.07 3.74 -2.37
C TYR A 102 -10.39 3.42 -1.66
N LEU A 103 -10.53 3.83 -0.40
CA LEU A 103 -11.77 3.62 0.34
C LEU A 103 -12.95 4.36 -0.28
N ALA A 104 -12.73 5.57 -0.81
CA ALA A 104 -13.77 6.36 -1.46
C ALA A 104 -14.30 5.71 -2.74
N GLU A 105 -13.49 4.90 -3.42
CA GLU A 105 -13.87 4.18 -4.63
C GLU A 105 -14.62 2.88 -4.33
N GLY A 106 -14.45 2.38 -3.13
CA GLY A 106 -15.07 1.13 -2.68
C GLY A 106 -16.49 1.28 -2.27
#